data_700f7d8a35306f4e9742d2facb196b15
#
_entry.id   700f7d8a35306f4e9742d2facb196b15
#
_cell.length_a   1.000
_cell.length_b   1.000
_cell.length_c   1.000
_cell.angle_alpha   90.00
_cell.angle_beta   90.00
_cell.angle_gamma   90.00
#
_symmetry.space_group_name_H-M   'P 1'
#
loop_
_entity.id
_entity.type
_entity.pdbx_description
1 polymer ?
#
loop_
_entity_poly.entity_id
_entity_poly.type
_entity_poly.pdbx_seq_one_letter_code
_entity_poly.pdbx_strand_id
1 'polypeptide(L)'
;MARPASGTDLKLKAAGRKILQEKGITGLGVREVCRLAGVNTGMFHYYFGSREEFLKAVLKEIYAEFMLNFKAGVAVAGTPRARLNAALVEVGKFARGVRKVAPMIFADLTYGKKEAFAFVSGNFTEHVKYIAVLAEECRDGSAVKGRSTPFIIAALVSVMIFPVLIGGVMEKNGVKKLGGLSLEELREELFSDAGIAERAEIALRGIGL
;
A
#
# COMPACT_ATOMS: atom_id res chain seq x y z
N MET A 1 -14.18 22.29 14.66
CA MET A 1 -13.24 22.14 15.79
C MET A 1 -12.78 20.68 15.84
N ALA A 2 -11.51 20.42 15.60
CA ALA A 2 -10.93 19.09 15.78
C ALA A 2 -10.90 18.78 17.29
N ARG A 3 -11.58 17.71 17.69
CA ARG A 3 -11.68 17.27 19.08
C ARG A 3 -10.37 16.61 19.52
N PRO A 4 -9.85 16.84 20.73
CA PRO A 4 -8.65 16.17 21.19
C PRO A 4 -8.87 14.65 21.12
N ALA A 5 -7.91 13.96 20.50
CA ALA A 5 -7.90 12.51 20.41
C ALA A 5 -7.94 11.95 21.85
N SER A 6 -9.07 11.42 22.27
CA SER A 6 -9.12 10.63 23.50
C SER A 6 -8.49 9.28 23.14
N GLY A 7 -7.76 8.63 24.08
CA GLY A 7 -7.13 7.34 23.81
C GLY A 7 -8.07 6.26 23.28
N THR A 8 -9.37 6.53 23.19
CA THR A 8 -10.42 5.64 22.65
C THR A 8 -10.41 5.57 21.12
N ASP A 9 -10.27 6.69 20.43
CA ASP A 9 -10.17 6.67 18.94
C ASP A 9 -8.91 5.97 18.48
N LEU A 10 -7.78 6.16 19.20
CA LEU A 10 -6.53 5.46 18.94
C LEU A 10 -6.67 3.96 19.16
N LYS A 11 -7.33 3.52 20.25
CA LYS A 11 -7.60 2.10 20.51
C LYS A 11 -8.45 1.48 19.40
N LEU A 12 -9.50 2.16 18.96
CA LEU A 12 -10.36 1.73 17.87
C LEU A 12 -9.58 1.59 16.56
N LYS A 13 -8.78 2.59 16.18
CA LYS A 13 -7.96 2.56 14.97
C LYS A 13 -6.89 1.46 15.02
N ALA A 14 -6.22 1.27 16.16
CA ALA A 14 -5.27 0.18 16.33
C ALA A 14 -5.92 -1.20 16.16
N ALA A 15 -7.12 -1.41 16.74
CA ALA A 15 -7.91 -2.61 16.56
C ALA A 15 -8.32 -2.81 15.09
N GLY A 16 -8.79 -1.75 14.42
CA GLY A 16 -9.14 -1.76 13.01
C GLY A 16 -7.94 -2.12 12.12
N ARG A 17 -6.77 -1.52 12.35
CA ARG A 17 -5.53 -1.84 11.65
C ARG A 17 -5.16 -3.32 11.77
N LYS A 18 -5.21 -3.88 12.98
CA LYS A 18 -4.95 -5.30 13.23
C LYS A 18 -5.91 -6.20 12.44
N ILE A 19 -7.21 -5.92 12.50
CA ILE A 19 -8.22 -6.68 11.75
C ILE A 19 -7.98 -6.59 10.24
N LEU A 20 -7.68 -5.40 9.72
CA LEU A 20 -7.37 -5.22 8.29
C LEU A 20 -6.16 -6.06 7.86
N GLN A 21 -5.11 -6.09 8.66
CA GLN A 21 -3.91 -6.88 8.39
C GLN A 21 -4.16 -8.39 8.44
N GLU A 22 -4.99 -8.86 9.38
CA GLU A 22 -5.25 -10.28 9.58
C GLU A 22 -6.37 -10.81 8.67
N LYS A 23 -7.47 -10.07 8.55
CA LYS A 23 -8.73 -10.53 7.96
C LYS A 23 -9.18 -9.71 6.73
N GLY A 24 -8.48 -8.63 6.40
CA GLY A 24 -8.86 -7.71 5.32
C GLY A 24 -10.14 -6.90 5.64
N ILE A 25 -10.70 -6.23 4.61
CA ILE A 25 -11.90 -5.37 4.77
C ILE A 25 -13.13 -6.18 5.19
N THR A 26 -13.27 -7.43 4.76
CA THR A 26 -14.41 -8.28 5.10
C THR A 26 -14.50 -8.59 6.58
N GLY A 27 -13.35 -8.67 7.27
CA GLY A 27 -13.28 -8.88 8.72
C GLY A 27 -13.55 -7.64 9.57
N LEU A 28 -13.59 -6.44 8.95
CA LEU A 28 -13.73 -5.17 9.65
C LEU A 28 -15.18 -4.91 10.06
N GLY A 29 -15.70 -5.69 11.02
CA GLY A 29 -17.02 -5.47 11.60
C GLY A 29 -16.96 -4.54 12.83
N VAL A 30 -17.94 -3.65 13.01
CA VAL A 30 -18.00 -2.69 14.13
C VAL A 30 -17.91 -3.40 15.48
N ARG A 31 -18.67 -4.50 15.65
CA ARG A 31 -18.66 -5.29 16.90
C ARG A 31 -17.29 -5.89 17.19
N GLU A 32 -16.61 -6.40 16.17
CA GLU A 32 -15.28 -7.01 16.31
C GLU A 32 -14.21 -5.96 16.65
N VAL A 33 -14.25 -4.80 15.99
CA VAL A 33 -13.39 -3.66 16.31
C VAL A 33 -13.57 -3.22 17.76
N CYS A 34 -14.82 -3.03 18.20
CA CYS A 34 -15.13 -2.62 19.56
C CYS A 34 -14.68 -3.64 20.59
N ARG A 35 -14.92 -4.94 20.33
CA ARG A 35 -14.48 -6.06 21.19
C ARG A 35 -12.96 -6.06 21.36
N LEU A 36 -12.23 -5.93 20.27
CA LEU A 36 -10.77 -5.92 20.27
C LEU A 36 -10.20 -4.67 20.95
N ALA A 37 -10.85 -3.51 20.78
CA ALA A 37 -10.46 -2.26 21.40
C ALA A 37 -10.85 -2.13 22.87
N GLY A 38 -11.71 -3.02 23.40
CA GLY A 38 -12.29 -2.91 24.75
C GLY A 38 -13.21 -1.70 24.90
N VAL A 39 -13.97 -1.36 23.85
CA VAL A 39 -14.82 -0.15 23.78
C VAL A 39 -16.24 -0.55 23.37
N ASN A 40 -17.26 0.16 23.87
CA ASN A 40 -18.62 -0.08 23.44
C ASN A 40 -18.94 0.52 22.06
N THR A 41 -20.00 0.01 21.40
CA THR A 41 -20.39 0.43 20.04
C THR A 41 -20.88 1.88 19.98
N GLY A 42 -21.42 2.43 21.06
CA GLY A 42 -21.82 3.83 21.13
C GLY A 42 -20.63 4.76 20.94
N MET A 43 -19.47 4.44 21.55
CA MET A 43 -18.26 5.21 21.35
C MET A 43 -17.71 5.10 19.93
N PHE A 44 -17.83 3.94 19.29
CA PHE A 44 -17.45 3.81 17.88
C PHE A 44 -18.26 4.78 17.01
N HIS A 45 -19.58 4.77 17.11
CA HIS A 45 -20.44 5.65 16.32
C HIS A 45 -20.22 7.13 16.66
N TYR A 46 -19.90 7.43 17.89
CA TYR A 46 -19.57 8.79 18.33
C TYR A 46 -18.31 9.34 17.63
N TYR A 47 -17.25 8.52 17.47
CA TYR A 47 -16.01 8.96 16.85
C TYR A 47 -16.03 8.89 15.32
N PHE A 48 -16.65 7.88 14.74
CA PHE A 48 -16.52 7.57 13.33
C PHE A 48 -17.83 7.59 12.54
N GLY A 49 -18.97 7.60 13.21
CA GLY A 49 -20.28 7.59 12.57
C GLY A 49 -20.60 6.27 11.88
N SER A 50 -19.85 5.89 10.84
CA SER A 50 -20.06 4.66 10.07
C SER A 50 -18.80 3.78 9.99
N ARG A 51 -19.00 2.52 9.57
CA ARG A 51 -17.93 1.58 9.28
C ARG A 51 -17.05 2.06 8.13
N GLU A 52 -17.64 2.70 7.14
CA GLU A 52 -17.00 3.24 5.95
C GLU A 52 -16.07 4.40 6.30
N GLU A 53 -16.54 5.34 7.12
CA GLU A 53 -15.71 6.46 7.59
C GLU A 53 -14.60 5.99 8.51
N PHE A 54 -14.86 4.97 9.33
CA PHE A 54 -13.82 4.33 10.13
C PHE A 54 -12.74 3.68 9.26
N LEU A 55 -13.14 2.91 8.23
CA LEU A 55 -12.21 2.30 7.28
C LEU A 55 -11.33 3.36 6.60
N LYS A 56 -11.94 4.45 6.12
CA LYS A 56 -11.21 5.57 5.52
C LYS A 56 -10.19 6.18 6.51
N ALA A 57 -10.59 6.37 7.77
CA ALA A 57 -9.70 6.91 8.80
C ALA A 57 -8.50 6.00 9.06
N VAL A 58 -8.72 4.68 9.17
CA VAL A 58 -7.63 3.71 9.37
C VAL A 58 -6.70 3.65 8.16
N LEU A 59 -7.24 3.62 6.94
CA LEU A 59 -6.43 3.60 5.72
C LEU A 59 -5.59 4.88 5.56
N LYS A 60 -6.15 6.05 5.90
CA LYS A 60 -5.40 7.32 5.90
C LYS A 60 -4.23 7.29 6.89
N GLU A 61 -4.41 6.72 8.07
CA GLU A 61 -3.34 6.58 9.06
C GLU A 61 -2.23 5.65 8.58
N ILE A 62 -2.59 4.50 8.01
CA ILE A 62 -1.63 3.56 7.39
C ILE A 62 -0.85 4.25 6.26
N TYR A 63 -1.51 5.06 5.44
CA TYR A 63 -0.85 5.80 4.37
C TYR A 63 0.04 6.93 4.88
N ALA A 64 -0.36 7.64 5.92
CA ALA A 64 0.46 8.69 6.53
C ALA A 64 1.78 8.12 7.09
N GLU A 65 1.72 6.96 7.76
CA GLU A 65 2.90 6.24 8.23
C GLU A 65 3.81 5.80 7.06
N PHE A 66 3.21 5.25 6.00
CA PHE A 66 3.94 4.93 4.79
C PHE A 66 4.66 6.17 4.22
N MET A 67 3.97 7.31 4.08
CA MET A 67 4.56 8.52 3.53
C MET A 67 5.70 9.07 4.40
N LEU A 68 5.63 8.90 5.71
CA LEU A 68 6.72 9.26 6.61
C LEU A 68 7.96 8.42 6.32
N ASN A 69 7.82 7.10 6.26
CA ASN A 69 8.92 6.17 5.96
C ASN A 69 9.47 6.37 4.53
N PHE A 70 8.57 6.56 3.56
CA PHE A 70 8.91 6.85 2.16
C PHE A 70 9.79 8.09 2.05
N LYS A 71 9.39 9.21 2.64
CA LYS A 71 10.17 10.45 2.61
C LYS A 71 11.51 10.29 3.32
N ALA A 72 11.55 9.61 4.45
CA ALA A 72 12.79 9.34 5.18
C ALA A 72 13.76 8.47 4.36
N GLY A 73 13.27 7.38 3.74
CA GLY A 73 14.09 6.49 2.91
C GLY A 73 14.64 7.19 1.66
N VAL A 74 13.83 8.02 1.00
CA VAL A 74 14.27 8.80 -0.17
C VAL A 74 15.28 9.88 0.21
N ALA A 75 15.13 10.53 1.36
CA ALA A 75 16.00 11.64 1.79
C ALA A 75 17.44 11.24 2.07
N VAL A 76 17.68 10.00 2.53
CA VAL A 76 19.05 9.52 2.87
C VAL A 76 19.82 8.98 1.66
N ALA A 77 19.14 8.74 0.53
CA ALA A 77 19.78 8.22 -0.68
C ALA A 77 20.44 9.37 -1.49
N GLY A 78 21.67 9.15 -1.95
CA GLY A 78 22.51 10.22 -2.53
C GLY A 78 22.15 10.59 -3.98
N THR A 79 22.09 9.61 -4.89
CA THR A 79 21.87 9.85 -6.33
C THR A 79 20.38 9.77 -6.70
N PRO A 80 19.93 10.41 -7.80
CA PRO A 80 18.55 10.28 -8.29
C PRO A 80 18.12 8.81 -8.45
N ARG A 81 18.99 7.96 -9.02
CA ARG A 81 18.74 6.51 -9.15
C ARG A 81 18.58 5.83 -7.80
N ALA A 82 19.44 6.13 -6.83
CA ALA A 82 19.34 5.55 -5.49
C ALA A 82 18.07 6.01 -4.78
N ARG A 83 17.66 7.27 -4.94
CA ARG A 83 16.39 7.80 -4.43
C ARG A 83 15.19 7.11 -5.06
N LEU A 84 15.23 6.89 -6.37
CA LEU A 84 14.17 6.17 -7.07
C LEU A 84 14.09 4.70 -6.63
N ASN A 85 15.24 4.03 -6.42
CA ASN A 85 15.28 2.67 -5.85
C ASN A 85 14.66 2.65 -4.45
N ALA A 86 15.07 3.54 -3.56
CA ALA A 86 14.51 3.63 -2.21
C ALA A 86 13.00 3.88 -2.23
N ALA A 87 12.51 4.74 -3.13
CA ALA A 87 11.08 4.99 -3.31
C ALA A 87 10.32 3.72 -3.72
N LEU A 88 10.84 2.93 -4.66
CA LEU A 88 10.24 1.67 -5.10
C LEU A 88 10.23 0.63 -3.98
N VAL A 89 11.32 0.51 -3.22
CA VAL A 89 11.40 -0.40 -2.06
C VAL A 89 10.32 -0.06 -1.03
N GLU A 90 10.15 1.22 -0.69
CA GLU A 90 9.11 1.63 0.27
C GLU A 90 7.69 1.39 -0.28
N VAL A 91 7.45 1.59 -1.59
CA VAL A 91 6.18 1.20 -2.23
C VAL A 91 5.94 -0.31 -2.10
N GLY A 92 6.96 -1.14 -2.31
CA GLY A 92 6.86 -2.60 -2.16
C GLY A 92 6.53 -3.02 -0.73
N LYS A 93 7.19 -2.43 0.26
CA LYS A 93 6.92 -2.68 1.69
C LYS A 93 5.49 -2.27 2.08
N PHE A 94 5.06 -1.09 1.63
CA PHE A 94 3.70 -0.62 1.83
C PHE A 94 2.67 -1.56 1.21
N ALA A 95 2.85 -1.93 -0.06
CA ALA A 95 1.98 -2.86 -0.77
C ALA A 95 1.88 -4.21 -0.03
N ARG A 96 3.01 -4.77 0.43
CA ARG A 96 3.04 -5.97 1.28
C ARG A 96 2.19 -5.80 2.55
N GLY A 97 2.29 -4.65 3.21
CA GLY A 97 1.53 -4.34 4.43
C GLY A 97 0.01 -4.32 4.21
N VAL A 98 -0.43 -3.90 3.03
CA VAL A 98 -1.86 -3.79 2.68
C VAL A 98 -2.35 -4.90 1.75
N ARG A 99 -1.60 -6.00 1.55
CA ARG A 99 -1.89 -7.06 0.57
C ARG A 99 -3.28 -7.70 0.71
N LYS A 100 -3.83 -7.76 1.94
CA LYS A 100 -5.18 -8.30 2.17
C LYS A 100 -6.30 -7.31 1.88
N VAL A 101 -5.95 -6.02 1.74
CA VAL A 101 -6.88 -4.92 1.48
C VAL A 101 -6.83 -4.49 0.02
N ALA A 102 -5.63 -4.40 -0.54
CA ALA A 102 -5.38 -3.89 -1.88
C ALA A 102 -6.22 -4.57 -2.99
N PRO A 103 -6.38 -5.91 -3.04
CA PRO A 103 -7.19 -6.54 -4.07
C PRO A 103 -8.65 -6.11 -4.07
N MET A 104 -9.23 -5.80 -2.91
CA MET A 104 -10.63 -5.34 -2.82
C MET A 104 -10.77 -3.90 -3.28
N ILE A 105 -9.84 -3.02 -2.91
CA ILE A 105 -9.82 -1.64 -3.39
C ILE A 105 -9.62 -1.65 -4.92
N PHE A 106 -8.71 -2.46 -5.43
CA PHE A 106 -8.46 -2.59 -6.86
C PHE A 106 -9.68 -3.10 -7.62
N ALA A 107 -10.40 -4.08 -7.08
CA ALA A 107 -11.66 -4.56 -7.64
C ALA A 107 -12.70 -3.43 -7.70
N ASP A 108 -12.88 -2.66 -6.62
CA ASP A 108 -13.81 -1.54 -6.59
C ASP A 108 -13.47 -0.46 -7.63
N LEU A 109 -12.19 -0.18 -7.85
CA LEU A 109 -11.71 0.72 -8.90
C LEU A 109 -12.01 0.16 -10.31
N THR A 110 -11.76 -1.13 -10.52
CA THR A 110 -12.00 -1.82 -11.81
C THR A 110 -13.48 -1.87 -12.16
N TYR A 111 -14.36 -2.04 -11.17
CA TYR A 111 -15.81 -1.98 -11.34
C TYR A 111 -16.39 -0.55 -11.42
N GLY A 112 -15.52 0.47 -11.47
CA GLY A 112 -15.90 1.85 -11.70
C GLY A 112 -16.66 2.50 -10.53
N LYS A 113 -16.44 2.04 -9.29
CA LYS A 113 -17.02 2.67 -8.10
C LYS A 113 -16.44 4.06 -7.89
N LYS A 114 -17.23 5.09 -8.18
CA LYS A 114 -16.81 6.51 -8.15
C LYS A 114 -16.26 6.92 -6.78
N GLU A 115 -16.87 6.43 -5.70
CA GLU A 115 -16.46 6.72 -4.31
C GLU A 115 -15.08 6.14 -4.01
N ALA A 116 -14.79 4.92 -4.48
CA ALA A 116 -13.47 4.30 -4.33
C ALA A 116 -12.41 5.07 -5.12
N PHE A 117 -12.73 5.47 -6.36
CA PHE A 117 -11.83 6.29 -7.18
C PHE A 117 -11.55 7.66 -6.53
N ALA A 118 -12.60 8.38 -6.10
CA ALA A 118 -12.45 9.68 -5.44
C ALA A 118 -11.64 9.56 -4.14
N PHE A 119 -11.85 8.50 -3.36
CA PHE A 119 -11.09 8.26 -2.14
C PHE A 119 -9.61 7.98 -2.43
N VAL A 120 -9.30 7.10 -3.37
CA VAL A 120 -7.91 6.73 -3.71
C VAL A 120 -7.19 7.91 -4.35
N SER A 121 -7.77 8.54 -5.36
CA SER A 121 -7.16 9.69 -6.07
C SER A 121 -6.95 10.90 -5.16
N GLY A 122 -7.83 11.13 -4.21
CA GLY A 122 -7.73 12.24 -3.27
C GLY A 122 -6.77 12.01 -2.09
N ASN A 123 -6.40 10.76 -1.78
CA ASN A 123 -5.65 10.46 -0.55
C ASN A 123 -4.37 9.63 -0.74
N PHE A 124 -4.19 8.96 -1.90
CA PHE A 124 -3.12 7.97 -2.07
C PHE A 124 -2.23 8.22 -3.30
N THR A 125 -2.07 9.47 -3.71
CA THR A 125 -1.31 9.83 -4.93
C THR A 125 -0.03 10.60 -4.67
N GLU A 126 0.25 11.00 -3.43
CA GLU A 126 1.43 11.83 -3.12
C GLU A 126 2.74 11.12 -3.50
N HIS A 127 2.91 9.84 -3.14
CA HIS A 127 4.10 9.07 -3.49
C HIS A 127 4.28 8.92 -5.01
N VAL A 128 3.18 8.85 -5.78
CA VAL A 128 3.25 8.77 -7.25
C VAL A 128 3.84 10.03 -7.83
N LYS A 129 3.51 11.21 -7.28
CA LYS A 129 4.10 12.49 -7.69
C LYS A 129 5.60 12.55 -7.39
N TYR A 130 6.03 12.04 -6.23
CA TYR A 130 7.45 11.92 -5.90
C TYR A 130 8.20 11.00 -6.88
N ILE A 131 7.64 9.83 -7.17
CA ILE A 131 8.22 8.88 -8.13
C ILE A 131 8.30 9.53 -9.52
N ALA A 132 7.29 10.31 -9.93
CA ALA A 132 7.30 11.03 -11.20
C ALA A 132 8.50 11.98 -11.31
N VAL A 133 8.75 12.78 -10.28
CA VAL A 133 9.90 13.71 -10.25
C VAL A 133 11.22 12.95 -10.33
N LEU A 134 11.39 11.90 -9.52
CA LEU A 134 12.60 11.09 -9.51
C LEU A 134 12.83 10.35 -10.84
N ALA A 135 11.76 9.88 -11.48
CA ALA A 135 11.83 9.26 -12.81
C ALA A 135 12.28 10.27 -13.89
N GLU A 136 11.82 11.53 -13.79
CA GLU A 136 12.28 12.59 -14.69
C GLU A 136 13.77 12.90 -14.48
N GLU A 137 14.24 12.99 -13.24
CA GLU A 137 15.66 13.20 -12.93
C GLU A 137 16.58 12.10 -13.48
N CYS A 138 16.04 10.87 -13.63
CA CYS A 138 16.78 9.71 -14.15
C CYS A 138 16.62 9.52 -15.67
N ARG A 139 15.73 10.25 -16.34
CA ARG A 139 15.30 9.98 -17.72
C ARG A 139 16.43 10.01 -18.74
N ASP A 140 17.30 11.01 -18.68
CA ASP A 140 18.26 11.29 -19.74
C ASP A 140 19.33 10.19 -19.89
N GLY A 141 19.63 9.45 -18.84
CA GLY A 141 20.56 8.30 -18.84
C GLY A 141 19.89 6.96 -19.11
N SER A 142 18.58 6.90 -19.34
CA SER A 142 17.83 5.64 -19.38
C SER A 142 17.44 5.20 -20.80
N ALA A 143 17.14 3.89 -20.95
CA ALA A 143 16.60 3.30 -22.18
C ALA A 143 15.19 3.83 -22.53
N VAL A 144 14.53 4.53 -21.60
CA VAL A 144 13.17 5.07 -21.76
C VAL A 144 13.15 6.58 -22.01
N LYS A 145 14.28 7.18 -22.42
CA LYS A 145 14.44 8.63 -22.67
C LYS A 145 13.31 9.25 -23.52
N GLY A 146 12.80 8.55 -24.52
CA GLY A 146 11.71 9.01 -25.40
C GLY A 146 10.30 8.68 -24.89
N ARG A 147 10.14 8.11 -23.70
CA ARG A 147 8.83 7.69 -23.17
C ARG A 147 8.24 8.72 -22.21
N SER A 148 6.91 8.74 -22.12
CA SER A 148 6.21 9.63 -21.19
C SER A 148 6.43 9.17 -19.72
N THR A 149 6.36 10.13 -18.79
CA THR A 149 6.47 9.83 -17.35
C THR A 149 5.42 8.83 -16.86
N PRO A 150 4.14 8.90 -17.26
CA PRO A 150 3.16 7.87 -16.92
C PRO A 150 3.57 6.46 -17.38
N PHE A 151 4.20 6.32 -18.56
CA PHE A 151 4.71 5.02 -19.03
C PHE A 151 5.80 4.49 -18.10
N ILE A 152 6.76 5.33 -17.72
CA ILE A 152 7.87 4.95 -16.83
C ILE A 152 7.32 4.53 -15.46
N ILE A 153 6.41 5.33 -14.89
CA ILE A 153 5.77 5.01 -13.60
C ILE A 153 5.02 3.68 -13.69
N ALA A 154 4.24 3.45 -14.74
CA ALA A 154 3.50 2.20 -14.91
C ALA A 154 4.45 1.00 -14.97
N ALA A 155 5.56 1.08 -15.68
CA ALA A 155 6.56 0.03 -15.76
C ALA A 155 7.20 -0.26 -14.39
N LEU A 156 7.64 0.77 -13.66
CA LEU A 156 8.30 0.63 -12.37
C LEU A 156 7.35 0.14 -11.27
N VAL A 157 6.17 0.76 -11.15
CA VAL A 157 5.24 0.50 -10.06
C VAL A 157 4.53 -0.84 -10.24
N SER A 158 4.27 -1.28 -11.48
CA SER A 158 3.63 -2.58 -11.72
C SER A 158 4.44 -3.74 -11.16
N VAL A 159 5.76 -3.72 -11.29
CA VAL A 159 6.67 -4.75 -10.75
C VAL A 159 6.58 -4.82 -9.22
N MET A 160 6.30 -3.71 -8.55
CA MET A 160 6.17 -3.66 -7.09
C MET A 160 4.78 -4.08 -6.60
N ILE A 161 3.72 -3.71 -7.32
CA ILE A 161 2.33 -3.87 -6.86
C ILE A 161 1.72 -5.19 -7.35
N PHE A 162 1.96 -5.59 -8.59
CA PHE A 162 1.30 -6.76 -9.20
C PHE A 162 1.50 -8.06 -8.40
N PRO A 163 2.71 -8.43 -7.94
CA PRO A 163 2.90 -9.63 -7.12
C PRO A 163 2.08 -9.62 -5.83
N VAL A 164 1.89 -8.43 -5.24
CA VAL A 164 1.09 -8.26 -4.02
C VAL A 164 -0.39 -8.50 -4.28
N LEU A 165 -0.92 -8.00 -5.40
CA LEU A 165 -2.31 -8.23 -5.79
C LEU A 165 -2.56 -9.73 -6.02
N ILE A 166 -1.71 -10.39 -6.78
CA ILE A 166 -1.81 -11.83 -7.06
C ILE A 166 -1.66 -12.64 -5.78
N GLY A 167 -0.65 -12.33 -4.95
CA GLY A 167 -0.46 -13.00 -3.66
C GLY A 167 -1.69 -12.87 -2.75
N GLY A 168 -2.29 -11.68 -2.67
CA GLY A 168 -3.51 -11.46 -1.92
C GLY A 168 -4.72 -12.26 -2.45
N VAL A 169 -4.85 -12.37 -3.79
CA VAL A 169 -5.88 -13.21 -4.43
C VAL A 169 -5.65 -14.68 -4.13
N MET A 170 -4.41 -15.16 -4.24
CA MET A 170 -4.05 -16.56 -3.96
C MET A 170 -4.33 -16.93 -2.50
N GLU A 171 -3.92 -16.07 -1.56
CA GLU A 171 -4.20 -16.26 -0.13
C GLU A 171 -5.71 -16.38 0.13
N LYS A 172 -6.49 -15.48 -0.44
CA LYS A 172 -7.95 -15.44 -0.27
C LYS A 172 -8.65 -16.70 -0.81
N ASN A 173 -8.13 -17.27 -1.89
CA ASN A 173 -8.70 -18.45 -2.55
C ASN A 173 -8.07 -19.77 -2.10
N GLY A 174 -7.22 -19.77 -1.08
CA GLY A 174 -6.62 -20.98 -0.53
C GLY A 174 -5.67 -21.69 -1.49
N VAL A 175 -5.09 -20.98 -2.45
CA VAL A 175 -4.09 -21.52 -3.38
C VAL A 175 -2.84 -21.88 -2.59
N LYS A 176 -2.41 -23.13 -2.66
CA LYS A 176 -1.27 -23.63 -1.87
C LYS A 176 0.06 -23.61 -2.63
N LYS A 177 0.01 -23.69 -3.96
CA LYS A 177 1.21 -23.76 -4.83
C LYS A 177 0.98 -23.00 -6.13
N LEU A 178 2.05 -22.41 -6.66
CA LEU A 178 2.10 -21.80 -7.98
C LEU A 178 3.48 -22.06 -8.61
N GLY A 179 3.53 -22.49 -9.86
CA GLY A 179 4.80 -22.73 -10.57
C GLY A 179 5.75 -23.72 -9.88
N GLY A 180 5.20 -24.67 -9.10
CA GLY A 180 5.98 -25.63 -8.34
C GLY A 180 6.36 -25.18 -6.92
N LEU A 181 6.32 -23.88 -6.62
CA LEU A 181 6.61 -23.32 -5.31
C LEU A 181 5.38 -23.31 -4.40
N SER A 182 5.57 -23.57 -3.11
CA SER A 182 4.55 -23.35 -2.10
C SER A 182 4.26 -21.85 -1.92
N LEU A 183 3.10 -21.54 -1.35
CA LEU A 183 2.78 -20.14 -1.06
C LEU A 183 3.75 -19.50 -0.06
N GLU A 184 4.35 -20.30 0.83
CA GLU A 184 5.34 -19.83 1.80
C GLU A 184 6.67 -19.47 1.12
N GLU A 185 7.18 -20.33 0.23
CA GLU A 185 8.36 -20.07 -0.59
C GLU A 185 8.15 -18.83 -1.47
N LEU A 186 7.00 -18.71 -2.12
CA LEU A 186 6.66 -17.51 -2.91
C LEU A 186 6.59 -16.24 -2.06
N ARG A 187 6.12 -16.33 -0.82
CA ARG A 187 6.11 -15.17 0.10
C ARG A 187 7.50 -14.75 0.47
N GLU A 188 8.38 -15.70 0.78
CA GLU A 188 9.76 -15.39 1.11
C GLU A 188 10.47 -14.75 -0.09
N GLU A 189 10.32 -15.31 -1.26
CA GLU A 189 10.94 -14.80 -2.48
C GLU A 189 10.38 -13.43 -2.90
N LEU A 190 9.06 -13.24 -2.85
CA LEU A 190 8.42 -12.03 -3.37
C LEU A 190 8.24 -10.92 -2.34
N PHE A 191 8.08 -11.27 -1.06
CA PHE A 191 7.64 -10.30 -0.04
C PHE A 191 8.63 -10.10 1.10
N SER A 192 9.76 -10.83 1.16
CA SER A 192 10.85 -10.48 2.04
C SER A 192 11.43 -9.10 1.70
N ASP A 193 12.13 -8.47 2.61
CA ASP A 193 12.80 -7.19 2.33
C ASP A 193 13.83 -7.35 1.22
N ALA A 194 14.53 -8.48 1.17
CA ALA A 194 15.47 -8.82 0.09
C ALA A 194 14.77 -8.95 -1.27
N GLY A 195 13.68 -9.73 -1.36
CA GLY A 195 12.92 -9.89 -2.59
C GLY A 195 12.27 -8.59 -3.09
N ILE A 196 11.83 -7.72 -2.18
CA ILE A 196 11.34 -6.38 -2.53
C ILE A 196 12.47 -5.53 -3.11
N ALA A 197 13.65 -5.52 -2.47
CA ALA A 197 14.80 -4.75 -2.94
C ALA A 197 15.31 -5.26 -4.31
N GLU A 198 15.38 -6.56 -4.49
CA GLU A 198 15.77 -7.17 -5.77
C GLU A 198 14.80 -6.82 -6.89
N ARG A 199 13.49 -6.87 -6.66
CA ARG A 199 12.49 -6.46 -7.65
C ARG A 199 12.59 -4.99 -8.03
N ALA A 200 12.88 -4.11 -7.06
CA ALA A 200 13.11 -2.69 -7.34
C ALA A 200 14.34 -2.51 -8.26
N GLU A 201 15.41 -3.23 -8.00
CA GLU A 201 16.61 -3.21 -8.82
C GLU A 201 16.37 -3.78 -10.23
N ILE A 202 15.62 -4.90 -10.35
CA ILE A 202 15.22 -5.47 -11.64
C ILE A 202 14.37 -4.46 -12.43
N ALA A 203 13.43 -3.78 -11.79
CA ALA A 203 12.61 -2.77 -12.45
C ALA A 203 13.44 -1.62 -13.01
N LEU A 204 14.42 -1.13 -12.25
CA LEU A 204 15.31 -0.05 -12.69
C LEU A 204 16.20 -0.50 -13.87
N ARG A 205 16.83 -1.65 -13.76
CA ARG A 205 17.66 -2.23 -14.86
C ARG A 205 16.81 -2.46 -16.11
N GLY A 206 15.54 -2.89 -15.96
CA GLY A 206 14.62 -3.08 -17.08
C GLY A 206 14.33 -1.82 -17.88
N ILE A 207 14.47 -0.64 -17.28
CA ILE A 207 14.37 0.65 -17.97
C ILE A 207 15.73 1.29 -18.26
N GLY A 208 16.83 0.56 -18.08
CA GLY A 208 18.19 1.02 -18.39
C GLY A 208 18.77 1.98 -17.35
N LEU A 209 18.41 1.83 -16.08
CA LEU A 209 18.95 2.57 -14.94
C LEU A 209 19.74 1.68 -13.99
#